data_457eedfde082a7c86ab2128dca4d321d
#
_entry.id   457eedfde082a7c86ab2128dca4d321d
#
_cell.length_a   1.000
_cell.length_b   1.000
_cell.length_c   1.000
_cell.angle_alpha   90.00
_cell.angle_beta   90.00
_cell.angle_gamma   90.00
#
_symmetry.space_group_name_H-M   'P 1'
#
loop_
_entity.id
_entity.type
_entity.pdbx_description
1 polymer ?
#
loop_
_entity_poly.entity_id
_entity_poly.type
_entity_poly.pdbx_seq_one_letter_code
_entity_poly.pdbx_strand_id
1 'polypeptide(L)'
;MERIAIISDVHGNKTALETVLADIKARGISRIFCLGDSVTKCANPDVVVDILRNNCEVIIKGNCDEAISCKNGLDKRFWSRLKIGEERAAYLQSLPVMHEFYLSGRLVRLFHASPYDLSYIYNPMFSNSETRYSSYELFSPMDLFANTSFIGRTSEDPIPDVVGYGHIHTPNIVRFKNKKWRDYLWRNRQL
;
A
#
# COMPACT_ATOMS: atom_id res chain seq x y z
N MET A 1 -14.27 3.71 20.10
CA MET A 1 -13.68 2.81 19.09
C MET A 1 -12.60 3.61 18.38
N GLU A 2 -11.40 3.09 18.35
CA GLU A 2 -10.28 3.73 17.67
C GLU A 2 -10.51 3.72 16.15
N ARG A 3 -10.20 4.85 15.47
CA ARG A 3 -10.38 4.99 14.02
C ARG A 3 -9.06 5.45 13.40
N ILE A 4 -8.77 4.92 12.23
CA ILE A 4 -7.63 5.30 11.40
C ILE A 4 -8.10 5.63 9.99
N ALA A 5 -7.31 6.37 9.25
CA ALA A 5 -7.47 6.54 7.81
C ALA A 5 -6.33 5.84 7.08
N ILE A 6 -6.64 5.15 6.01
CA ILE A 6 -5.68 4.53 5.11
C ILE A 6 -5.90 5.14 3.72
N ILE A 7 -4.85 5.72 3.14
CA ILE A 7 -4.83 6.28 1.79
C ILE A 7 -3.74 5.57 0.98
N SER A 8 -3.86 5.56 -0.33
CA SER A 8 -2.90 4.91 -1.23
C SER A 8 -2.90 5.53 -2.62
N ASP A 9 -1.82 5.31 -3.38
CA ASP A 9 -1.77 5.57 -4.82
C ASP A 9 -2.13 7.02 -5.20
N VAL A 10 -1.56 7.98 -4.47
CA VAL A 10 -1.83 9.43 -4.65
C VAL A 10 -1.26 9.96 -5.95
N HIS A 11 -0.12 9.40 -6.40
CA HIS A 11 0.47 9.66 -7.71
C HIS A 11 0.63 11.14 -8.08
N GLY A 12 1.03 12.00 -7.14
CA GLY A 12 1.22 13.43 -7.42
C GLY A 12 -0.08 14.22 -7.57
N ASN A 13 -1.23 13.64 -7.23
CA ASN A 13 -2.53 14.31 -7.30
C ASN A 13 -2.79 15.14 -6.03
N LYS A 14 -2.21 16.33 -5.99
CA LYS A 14 -2.33 17.28 -4.87
C LYS A 14 -3.81 17.57 -4.52
N THR A 15 -4.62 17.90 -5.50
CA THR A 15 -6.01 18.32 -5.28
C THR A 15 -6.85 17.23 -4.64
N ALA A 16 -6.71 15.99 -5.13
CA ALA A 16 -7.40 14.85 -4.52
C ALA A 16 -6.91 14.61 -3.08
N LEU A 17 -5.59 14.67 -2.84
CA LEU A 17 -5.01 14.48 -1.51
C LEU A 17 -5.53 15.53 -0.51
N GLU A 18 -5.52 16.80 -0.88
CA GLU A 18 -6.03 17.88 -0.02
C GLU A 18 -7.51 17.69 0.33
N THR A 19 -8.32 17.27 -0.64
CA THR A 19 -9.76 16.98 -0.42
C THR A 19 -9.94 15.80 0.54
N VAL A 20 -9.19 14.72 0.37
CA VAL A 20 -9.26 13.54 1.23
C VAL A 20 -8.79 13.88 2.66
N LEU A 21 -7.71 14.64 2.80
CA LEU A 21 -7.21 15.06 4.12
C LEU A 21 -8.22 15.97 4.84
N ALA A 22 -8.92 16.85 4.12
CA ALA A 22 -9.99 17.66 4.69
C ALA A 22 -11.16 16.81 5.21
N ASP A 23 -11.58 15.79 4.47
CA ASP A 23 -12.62 14.84 4.91
C ASP A 23 -12.17 14.03 6.13
N ILE A 24 -10.94 13.51 6.13
CA ILE A 24 -10.35 12.79 7.27
C ILE A 24 -10.37 13.65 8.53
N LYS A 25 -9.96 14.91 8.39
CA LYS A 25 -9.98 15.90 9.49
C LYS A 25 -11.40 16.18 9.98
N ALA A 26 -12.36 16.39 9.08
CA ALA A 26 -13.77 16.62 9.42
C ALA A 26 -14.38 15.43 10.18
N ARG A 27 -13.91 14.21 9.94
CA ARG A 27 -14.29 12.98 10.68
C ARG A 27 -13.59 12.83 12.03
N GLY A 28 -12.70 13.76 12.40
CA GLY A 28 -11.93 13.69 13.64
C GLY A 28 -10.96 12.50 13.70
N ILE A 29 -10.39 12.08 12.56
CA ILE A 29 -9.39 11.02 12.49
C ILE A 29 -8.01 11.68 12.45
N SER A 30 -7.12 11.27 13.35
CA SER A 30 -5.78 11.84 13.49
C SER A 30 -4.66 10.89 13.01
N ARG A 31 -4.91 9.58 13.01
CA ARG A 31 -3.92 8.58 12.57
C ARG A 31 -4.15 8.26 11.09
N ILE A 32 -3.20 8.63 10.25
CA ILE A 32 -3.28 8.47 8.79
C ILE A 32 -2.08 7.64 8.33
N PHE A 33 -2.34 6.62 7.54
CA PHE A 33 -1.34 5.74 6.92
C PHE A 33 -1.43 5.86 5.41
N CYS A 34 -0.28 6.01 4.72
CA CYS A 34 -0.21 5.98 3.27
C CYS A 34 0.49 4.71 2.80
N LEU A 35 -0.16 3.97 1.89
CA LEU A 35 0.35 2.68 1.41
C LEU A 35 1.28 2.81 0.20
N GLY A 36 1.79 4.01 -0.09
CA GLY A 36 2.76 4.22 -1.16
C GLY A 36 2.18 4.75 -2.47
N ASP A 37 3.03 4.74 -3.47
CA ASP A 37 2.81 5.35 -4.79
C ASP A 37 2.41 6.83 -4.68
N SER A 38 3.26 7.57 -3.97
CA SER A 38 3.11 9.02 -3.73
C SER A 38 3.37 9.84 -4.98
N VAL A 39 4.26 9.37 -5.84
CA VAL A 39 4.82 10.10 -6.99
C VAL A 39 4.33 9.55 -8.35
N THR A 40 4.78 10.19 -9.43
CA THR A 40 4.39 9.88 -10.83
C THR A 40 2.96 10.27 -11.20
N LYS A 41 2.55 10.01 -12.44
CA LYS A 41 1.26 10.19 -13.10
C LYS A 41 0.70 11.61 -13.09
N CYS A 42 0.59 12.31 -11.93
CA CYS A 42 0.03 13.66 -11.85
C CYS A 42 1.10 14.73 -11.57
N ALA A 43 0.72 16.00 -11.70
CA ALA A 43 1.65 17.12 -11.90
C ALA A 43 2.44 17.58 -10.66
N ASN A 44 2.07 17.18 -9.44
CA ASN A 44 2.65 17.73 -8.21
C ASN A 44 3.26 16.68 -7.27
N PRO A 45 4.21 15.83 -7.75
CA PRO A 45 4.78 14.76 -6.91
C PRO A 45 5.59 15.32 -5.74
N ASP A 46 6.30 16.42 -5.91
CA ASP A 46 7.07 17.11 -4.89
C ASP A 46 6.19 17.59 -3.72
N VAL A 47 5.13 18.31 -4.05
CA VAL A 47 4.18 18.85 -3.06
C VAL A 47 3.44 17.70 -2.35
N VAL A 48 3.07 16.65 -3.06
CA VAL A 48 2.40 15.48 -2.48
C VAL A 48 3.29 14.79 -1.46
N VAL A 49 4.58 14.58 -1.76
CA VAL A 49 5.53 14.00 -0.80
C VAL A 49 5.59 14.83 0.48
N ASP A 50 5.68 16.17 0.36
CA ASP A 50 5.74 17.06 1.52
C ASP A 50 4.43 17.02 2.34
N ILE A 51 3.28 17.04 1.67
CA ILE A 51 1.99 16.94 2.35
C ILE A 51 1.86 15.61 3.11
N LEU A 52 2.22 14.49 2.48
CA LEU A 52 2.17 13.17 3.11
C LEU A 52 3.11 13.09 4.32
N ARG A 53 4.36 13.57 4.20
CA ARG A 53 5.33 13.63 5.31
C ARG A 53 4.78 14.37 6.53
N ASN A 54 4.01 15.43 6.32
CA ASN A 54 3.50 16.27 7.38
C ASN A 54 2.18 15.77 8.00
N ASN A 55 1.47 14.85 7.34
CA ASN A 55 0.14 14.42 7.77
C ASN A 55 0.02 12.94 8.10
N CYS A 56 0.88 12.08 7.55
CA CYS A 56 0.80 10.64 7.78
C CYS A 56 1.70 10.21 8.94
N GLU A 57 1.18 9.31 9.78
CA GLU A 57 1.95 8.64 10.83
C GLU A 57 3.01 7.73 10.23
N VAL A 58 2.66 7.00 9.18
CA VAL A 58 3.57 6.16 8.40
C VAL A 58 3.23 6.26 6.91
N ILE A 59 4.28 6.30 6.10
CA ILE A 59 4.21 6.15 4.65
C ILE A 59 4.97 4.88 4.30
N ILE A 60 4.35 4.00 3.54
CA ILE A 60 4.95 2.76 3.02
C ILE A 60 5.45 3.05 1.60
N LYS A 61 6.54 2.41 1.22
CA LYS A 61 7.11 2.54 -0.12
C LYS A 61 6.24 1.81 -1.14
N GLY A 62 5.84 2.52 -2.22
CA GLY A 62 5.24 1.93 -3.39
C GLY A 62 6.26 1.64 -4.51
N ASN A 63 5.86 0.92 -5.55
CA ASN A 63 6.73 0.60 -6.67
C ASN A 63 7.13 1.85 -7.48
N CYS A 64 6.27 2.86 -7.56
CA CYS A 64 6.63 4.12 -8.20
C CYS A 64 7.60 4.94 -7.33
N ASP A 65 7.45 4.91 -6.02
CA ASP A 65 8.37 5.56 -5.08
C ASP A 65 9.76 4.92 -5.18
N GLU A 66 9.85 3.58 -5.23
CA GLU A 66 11.09 2.83 -5.45
C GLU A 66 11.73 3.19 -6.79
N ALA A 67 10.97 3.11 -7.89
CA ALA A 67 11.49 3.37 -9.23
C ALA A 67 12.04 4.80 -9.41
N ILE A 68 11.42 5.79 -8.75
CA ILE A 68 11.84 7.19 -8.82
C ILE A 68 13.00 7.48 -7.87
N SER A 69 13.09 6.78 -6.75
CA SER A 69 14.19 6.95 -5.78
C SER A 69 15.52 6.35 -6.28
N CYS A 70 15.46 5.28 -7.07
CA CYS A 70 16.63 4.64 -7.64
C CYS A 70 17.26 5.47 -8.78
N LYS A 71 18.59 5.60 -8.77
CA LYS A 71 19.35 6.41 -9.76
C LYS A 71 19.44 5.77 -11.17
N ASN A 72 18.98 4.53 -11.35
CA ASN A 72 19.34 3.67 -12.49
C ASN A 72 18.30 3.64 -13.62
N GLY A 73 17.44 4.62 -13.77
CA GLY A 73 16.39 4.54 -14.80
C GLY A 73 16.23 5.77 -15.67
N LEU A 74 16.59 5.67 -16.96
CA LEU A 74 16.05 6.50 -18.03
C LEU A 74 14.61 6.05 -18.34
N ASP A 75 13.73 6.14 -17.35
CA ASP A 75 12.31 5.82 -17.50
C ASP A 75 11.54 7.08 -17.93
N LYS A 76 10.40 6.87 -18.60
CA LYS A 76 9.41 7.92 -18.92
C LYS A 76 8.95 8.73 -17.69
N ARG A 77 9.21 8.22 -16.50
CA ARG A 77 8.94 8.86 -15.20
C ARG A 77 10.04 9.82 -14.73
N PHE A 78 11.12 10.01 -15.52
CA PHE A 78 12.27 10.83 -15.16
C PHE A 78 11.90 12.27 -14.80
N TRP A 79 10.86 12.84 -15.43
CA TRP A 79 10.36 14.17 -15.08
C TRP A 79 9.96 14.27 -13.59
N SER A 80 9.32 13.23 -13.05
CA SER A 80 8.95 13.17 -11.63
C SER A 80 10.18 13.17 -10.73
N ARG A 81 11.23 12.44 -11.12
CA ARG A 81 12.52 12.42 -10.41
C ARG A 81 13.15 13.81 -10.36
N LEU A 82 13.17 14.52 -11.47
CA LEU A 82 13.69 15.89 -11.53
C LEU A 82 12.88 16.82 -10.61
N LYS A 83 11.57 16.66 -10.59
CA LYS A 83 10.69 17.53 -9.84
C LYS A 83 10.77 17.32 -8.33
N ILE A 84 10.86 16.08 -7.85
CA ILE A 84 10.99 15.80 -6.41
C ILE A 84 12.36 16.20 -5.85
N GLY A 85 13.42 16.18 -6.65
CA GLY A 85 14.78 16.50 -6.23
C GLY A 85 15.43 15.39 -5.39
N GLU A 86 16.70 15.58 -5.03
CA GLU A 86 17.51 14.56 -4.34
C GLU A 86 17.02 14.29 -2.91
N GLU A 87 16.63 15.31 -2.16
CA GLU A 87 16.18 15.16 -0.77
C GLU A 87 14.94 14.26 -0.66
N ARG A 88 13.91 14.57 -1.45
CA ARG A 88 12.66 13.76 -1.43
C ARG A 88 12.89 12.36 -1.98
N ALA A 89 13.79 12.21 -2.97
CA ALA A 89 14.14 10.89 -3.48
C ALA A 89 14.85 10.04 -2.42
N ALA A 90 15.80 10.61 -1.67
CA ALA A 90 16.44 9.92 -0.55
C ALA A 90 15.42 9.56 0.53
N TYR A 91 14.47 10.45 0.81
CA TYR A 91 13.37 10.17 1.73
C TYR A 91 12.51 8.99 1.24
N LEU A 92 12.05 9.00 -0.02
CA LEU A 92 11.26 7.89 -0.58
C LEU A 92 12.03 6.56 -0.55
N GLN A 93 13.34 6.60 -0.79
CA GLN A 93 14.19 5.41 -0.70
C GLN A 93 14.24 4.84 0.72
N SER A 94 14.18 5.68 1.74
CA SER A 94 14.23 5.28 3.15
C SER A 94 12.90 4.72 3.70
N LEU A 95 11.81 4.84 2.96
CA LEU A 95 10.49 4.39 3.41
C LEU A 95 10.46 2.88 3.68
N PRO A 96 9.74 2.44 4.71
CA PRO A 96 9.52 1.03 4.97
C PRO A 96 8.66 0.39 3.87
N VAL A 97 8.86 -0.90 3.63
CA VAL A 97 8.03 -1.69 2.69
C VAL A 97 6.80 -2.28 3.34
N MET A 98 6.77 -2.31 4.67
CA MET A 98 5.68 -2.86 5.47
C MET A 98 5.61 -2.15 6.82
N HIS A 99 4.41 -2.07 7.39
CA HIS A 99 4.20 -1.59 8.75
C HIS A 99 3.16 -2.45 9.48
N GLU A 100 3.43 -2.75 10.74
CA GLU A 100 2.49 -3.47 11.61
C GLU A 100 2.23 -2.71 12.90
N PHE A 101 1.00 -2.74 13.35
CA PHE A 101 0.57 -2.13 14.62
C PHE A 101 -0.69 -2.80 15.15
N TYR A 102 -0.96 -2.60 16.43
CA TYR A 102 -2.21 -3.03 17.02
C TYR A 102 -3.26 -1.92 16.99
N LEU A 103 -4.48 -2.27 16.57
CA LEU A 103 -5.64 -1.40 16.58
C LEU A 103 -6.78 -2.12 17.32
N SER A 104 -7.19 -1.61 18.47
CA SER A 104 -8.25 -2.22 19.30
C SER A 104 -8.01 -3.72 19.55
N GLY A 105 -6.76 -4.11 19.83
CA GLY A 105 -6.36 -5.50 20.10
C GLY A 105 -6.22 -6.41 18.87
N ARG A 106 -6.34 -5.86 17.66
CA ARG A 106 -6.14 -6.57 16.39
C ARG A 106 -4.82 -6.17 15.75
N LEU A 107 -4.04 -7.15 15.31
CA LEU A 107 -2.81 -6.91 14.56
C LEU A 107 -3.16 -6.54 13.12
N VAL A 108 -2.77 -5.34 12.71
CA VAL A 108 -2.93 -4.80 11.36
C VAL A 108 -1.58 -4.81 10.67
N ARG A 109 -1.52 -5.33 9.46
CA ARG A 109 -0.34 -5.31 8.58
C ARG A 109 -0.66 -4.50 7.33
N LEU A 110 0.19 -3.54 7.01
CA LEU A 110 0.07 -2.67 5.85
C LEU A 110 1.30 -2.83 4.95
N PHE A 111 1.09 -2.89 3.64
CA PHE A 111 2.13 -2.88 2.61
C PHE A 111 1.57 -2.28 1.31
N HIS A 112 2.41 -2.06 0.28
CA HIS A 112 1.92 -1.47 -0.97
C HIS A 112 1.21 -2.50 -1.86
N ALA A 113 1.92 -3.53 -2.30
CA ALA A 113 1.39 -4.52 -3.23
C ALA A 113 1.31 -5.92 -2.61
N SER A 114 2.43 -6.47 -2.20
CA SER A 114 2.50 -7.78 -1.56
C SER A 114 3.62 -7.81 -0.52
N PRO A 115 3.64 -8.85 0.31
CA PRO A 115 4.74 -9.07 1.25
C PRO A 115 6.10 -9.27 0.59
N TYR A 116 6.13 -9.70 -0.67
CA TYR A 116 7.34 -10.15 -1.36
C TYR A 116 7.90 -9.10 -2.32
N ASP A 117 7.01 -8.29 -2.91
CA ASP A 117 7.39 -7.40 -3.98
C ASP A 117 6.45 -6.19 -4.03
N LEU A 118 7.00 -5.03 -4.37
CA LEU A 118 6.24 -3.78 -4.48
C LEU A 118 5.32 -3.72 -5.71
N SER A 119 5.52 -4.62 -6.67
CA SER A 119 4.80 -4.63 -7.95
C SER A 119 3.90 -5.85 -8.13
N TYR A 120 4.06 -6.88 -7.31
CA TYR A 120 3.25 -8.09 -7.40
C TYR A 120 2.20 -8.12 -6.32
N ILE A 121 0.95 -8.31 -6.70
CA ILE A 121 -0.20 -8.27 -5.80
C ILE A 121 -1.18 -9.38 -6.11
N TYR A 122 -1.88 -9.83 -5.08
CA TYR A 122 -3.13 -10.54 -5.23
C TYR A 122 -4.24 -9.55 -5.64
N ASN A 123 -4.81 -9.74 -6.84
CA ASN A 123 -5.96 -8.97 -7.29
C ASN A 123 -7.22 -9.83 -7.27
N PRO A 124 -8.17 -9.58 -6.37
CA PRO A 124 -9.38 -10.38 -6.25
C PRO A 124 -10.29 -10.32 -7.50
N MET A 125 -10.14 -9.29 -8.34
CA MET A 125 -10.92 -9.16 -9.57
C MET A 125 -10.46 -10.11 -10.69
N PHE A 126 -9.21 -10.60 -10.63
CA PHE A 126 -8.63 -11.48 -11.64
C PHE A 126 -8.47 -12.92 -11.16
N SER A 127 -9.07 -13.30 -10.04
CA SER A 127 -8.96 -14.64 -9.48
C SER A 127 -9.76 -15.71 -10.22
N ASN A 128 -10.45 -15.37 -11.29
CA ASN A 128 -11.13 -16.35 -12.14
C ASN A 128 -10.16 -16.89 -13.19
N SER A 129 -10.08 -18.19 -13.29
CA SER A 129 -9.13 -19.01 -14.05
C SER A 129 -9.03 -18.77 -15.55
N GLU A 130 -9.73 -17.83 -16.12
CA GLU A 130 -9.78 -17.59 -17.57
C GLU A 130 -8.98 -16.40 -18.07
N THR A 131 -8.51 -15.52 -17.20
CA THR A 131 -7.66 -14.39 -17.59
C THR A 131 -6.21 -14.65 -17.25
N ARG A 132 -5.51 -15.35 -18.11
CA ARG A 132 -4.06 -15.52 -18.10
C ARG A 132 -3.35 -14.21 -18.39
N TYR A 133 -3.37 -13.27 -17.49
CA TYR A 133 -2.49 -12.12 -17.57
C TYR A 133 -1.57 -12.06 -16.38
N SER A 134 -0.35 -12.56 -16.63
CA SER A 134 0.92 -12.15 -16.06
C SER A 134 0.93 -11.87 -14.55
N SER A 135 2.01 -12.06 -13.92
CA SER A 135 2.52 -11.51 -12.65
C SER A 135 1.55 -11.20 -11.47
N TYR A 136 0.26 -11.02 -11.69
CA TYR A 136 -0.75 -10.76 -10.65
C TYR A 136 -1.35 -12.03 -10.02
N GLU A 137 -1.06 -13.22 -10.56
CA GLU A 137 -1.69 -14.49 -10.15
C GLU A 137 -0.84 -15.33 -9.18
N LEU A 138 0.36 -14.86 -8.82
CA LEU A 138 1.33 -15.69 -8.11
C LEU A 138 1.07 -15.84 -6.62
N PHE A 139 0.15 -15.09 -6.05
CA PHE A 139 -0.08 -15.12 -4.61
C PHE A 139 -1.50 -15.54 -4.25
N SER A 140 -1.58 -16.55 -3.40
CA SER A 140 -2.79 -16.87 -2.68
C SER A 140 -3.13 -15.72 -1.73
N PRO A 141 -4.43 -15.44 -1.48
CA PRO A 141 -4.82 -14.47 -0.45
C PRO A 141 -4.17 -14.73 0.91
N MET A 142 -3.74 -15.95 1.15
CA MET A 142 -3.09 -16.36 2.38
C MET A 142 -1.65 -15.89 2.50
N ASP A 143 -0.99 -15.70 1.38
CA ASP A 143 0.38 -15.22 1.36
C ASP A 143 0.46 -13.80 1.94
N LEU A 144 -0.64 -13.02 1.83
CA LEU A 144 -0.75 -11.70 2.42
C LEU A 144 -0.68 -11.72 3.97
N PHE A 145 -1.05 -12.84 4.58
CA PHE A 145 -1.00 -13.04 6.03
C PHE A 145 0.24 -13.82 6.47
N ALA A 146 0.98 -14.43 5.55
CA ALA A 146 2.11 -15.29 5.89
C ALA A 146 3.31 -14.48 6.44
N ASN A 147 3.87 -14.93 7.55
CA ASN A 147 5.05 -14.31 8.13
C ASN A 147 6.34 -14.69 7.41
N THR A 148 6.42 -15.93 6.91
CA THR A 148 7.60 -16.46 6.21
C THR A 148 7.97 -15.72 4.94
N SER A 149 7.08 -14.85 4.49
CA SER A 149 7.24 -14.04 3.30
C SER A 149 7.97 -12.71 3.53
N PHE A 150 8.18 -12.34 4.79
CA PHE A 150 8.79 -11.07 5.14
C PHE A 150 10.20 -11.25 5.70
N ILE A 151 11.12 -10.41 5.27
CA ILE A 151 12.48 -10.37 5.82
C ILE A 151 12.40 -10.05 7.32
N GLY A 152 13.03 -10.87 8.13
CA GLY A 152 13.06 -10.71 9.59
C GLY A 152 11.80 -11.21 10.33
N ARG A 153 10.91 -11.93 9.64
CA ARG A 153 9.76 -12.61 10.24
C ARG A 153 9.93 -14.13 10.21
N THR A 154 9.34 -14.79 11.19
CA THR A 154 9.36 -16.25 11.34
C THR A 154 7.94 -16.81 11.41
N SER A 155 7.78 -18.12 11.33
CA SER A 155 6.50 -18.79 11.52
C SER A 155 5.92 -18.61 12.94
N GLU A 156 6.73 -18.21 13.90
CA GLU A 156 6.36 -18.00 15.30
C GLU A 156 5.78 -16.60 15.57
N ASP A 157 6.03 -15.65 14.68
CA ASP A 157 5.49 -14.30 14.79
C ASP A 157 3.95 -14.30 14.68
N PRO A 158 3.27 -13.36 15.34
CA PRO A 158 1.81 -13.25 15.26
C PRO A 158 1.33 -13.05 13.82
N ILE A 159 0.30 -13.80 13.44
CA ILE A 159 -0.38 -13.64 12.15
C ILE A 159 -1.32 -12.44 12.23
N PRO A 160 -1.29 -11.50 11.28
CA PRO A 160 -2.15 -10.32 11.31
C PRO A 160 -3.65 -10.71 11.23
N ASP A 161 -4.47 -9.92 11.92
CA ASP A 161 -5.93 -10.03 11.85
C ASP A 161 -6.50 -9.31 10.63
N VAL A 162 -5.84 -8.23 10.23
CA VAL A 162 -6.23 -7.35 9.12
C VAL A 162 -5.01 -7.07 8.27
N VAL A 163 -5.20 -7.12 6.96
CA VAL A 163 -4.19 -6.72 5.96
C VAL A 163 -4.76 -5.60 5.11
N GLY A 164 -3.97 -4.53 4.92
CA GLY A 164 -4.28 -3.43 4.02
C GLY A 164 -3.20 -3.29 2.95
N TYR A 165 -3.63 -3.10 1.70
CA TYR A 165 -2.75 -2.90 0.56
C TYR A 165 -3.35 -1.96 -0.49
N GLY A 166 -2.51 -1.37 -1.35
CA GLY A 166 -2.85 -0.46 -2.45
C GLY A 166 -2.61 -1.07 -3.83
N HIS A 167 -1.94 -0.33 -4.71
CA HIS A 167 -1.41 -0.73 -6.02
C HIS A 167 -2.43 -1.01 -7.13
N ILE A 168 -3.53 -1.68 -6.84
CA ILE A 168 -4.51 -2.12 -7.87
C ILE A 168 -5.45 -1.01 -8.32
N HIS A 169 -5.47 0.14 -7.66
CA HIS A 169 -6.36 1.27 -7.93
C HIS A 169 -7.87 0.93 -7.95
N THR A 170 -8.23 -0.19 -7.34
CA THR A 170 -9.62 -0.65 -7.26
C THR A 170 -9.97 -0.90 -5.80
N PRO A 171 -10.94 -0.16 -5.23
CA PRO A 171 -11.38 -0.37 -3.87
C PRO A 171 -11.95 -1.78 -3.71
N ASN A 172 -11.49 -2.49 -2.70
CA ASN A 172 -12.03 -3.82 -2.38
C ASN A 172 -11.96 -4.09 -0.88
N ILE A 173 -12.89 -4.90 -0.39
CA ILE A 173 -12.89 -5.46 0.95
C ILE A 173 -13.20 -6.94 0.84
N VAL A 174 -12.29 -7.77 1.36
CA VAL A 174 -12.45 -9.21 1.36
C VAL A 174 -12.43 -9.72 2.79
N ARG A 175 -13.41 -10.54 3.16
CA ARG A 175 -13.48 -11.18 4.47
C ARG A 175 -13.22 -12.67 4.33
N PHE A 176 -12.19 -13.16 5.01
CA PHE A 176 -11.90 -14.58 5.11
C PHE A 176 -12.65 -15.19 6.29
N LYS A 177 -13.33 -16.33 6.08
CA LYS A 177 -14.09 -17.02 7.15
C LYS A 177 -13.19 -17.63 8.21
N ASN A 178 -12.03 -18.15 7.80
CA ASN A 178 -11.05 -18.76 8.68
C ASN A 178 -9.64 -18.38 8.24
N LYS A 179 -8.75 -18.10 9.17
CA LYS A 179 -7.31 -17.92 8.92
C LYS A 179 -6.58 -19.26 8.68
N LYS A 180 -7.28 -20.40 8.70
CA LYS A 180 -6.70 -21.73 8.50
C LYS A 180 -6.73 -22.12 7.03
N TRP A 181 -5.60 -22.57 6.51
CA TRP A 181 -5.27 -22.84 5.11
C TRP A 181 -6.19 -23.78 4.32
N ARG A 182 -7.16 -24.47 4.94
CA ARG A 182 -7.92 -25.55 4.30
C ARG A 182 -9.34 -25.21 3.86
N ASP A 183 -9.90 -24.03 4.23
CA ASP A 183 -11.33 -23.80 4.06
C ASP A 183 -11.68 -22.45 3.42
N TYR A 184 -10.96 -22.06 2.33
CA TYR A 184 -11.21 -20.79 1.69
C TYR A 184 -12.31 -20.85 0.65
N LEU A 185 -13.50 -20.41 1.04
CA LEU A 185 -14.54 -20.00 0.11
C LEU A 185 -14.57 -18.47 0.03
N TRP A 186 -14.20 -17.95 -1.11
CA TRP A 186 -14.33 -16.55 -1.46
C TRP A 186 -15.79 -16.14 -1.52
N ARG A 187 -16.15 -15.08 -0.86
CA ARG A 187 -17.37 -14.34 -1.16
C ARG A 187 -17.01 -12.89 -1.33
N ASN A 188 -16.93 -12.44 -2.58
CA ASN A 188 -17.01 -11.05 -2.90
C ASN A 188 -18.36 -10.52 -2.44
N ARG A 189 -18.37 -9.55 -1.54
CA ARG A 189 -19.50 -8.65 -1.38
C ARG A 189 -19.01 -7.29 -1.86
N GLN A 190 -19.44 -6.91 -3.04
CA GLN A 190 -19.47 -5.50 -3.41
C GLN A 190 -20.48 -4.83 -2.45
N LEU A 191 -20.01 -3.79 -1.79
CA LEU A 191 -20.87 -2.83 -1.12
C LEU A 191 -21.20 -1.74 -2.12
#